data_cc83c1fb944eef1a346604dc92125131
#
_entry.id   cc83c1fb944eef1a346604dc92125131
#
_cell.length_a   1.000
_cell.length_b   1.000
_cell.length_c   1.000
_cell.angle_alpha   90.00
_cell.angle_beta   90.00
_cell.angle_gamma   90.00
#
_symmetry.space_group_name_H-M   'P 1'
#
loop_
_entity.id
_entity.type
_entity.pdbx_description
1 polymer ?
#
loop_
_entity_poly.entity_id
_entity_poly.type
_entity_poly.pdbx_seq_one_letter_code
_entity_poly.pdbx_strand_id
1 'polypeptide(L)'
;MSNTVLVASDSRLKRFNRASVELLSSMRFAIALLTIISIASIIGTVIKQGEPYTNYVNQFGPFWAEIFNGLGLFAVYTAWWFLLILAFLVVSVSFCVLRNAPKMLAEIRAWKEHVHEGGLRALHHHFEFSTGNLSHEAAASKIANQLAKEGYSVKTLVSEDSSRVLAKKGAASKWGYIFAHSAIVLICLGGLLDGDLFTRGQIWFGGKSVLPESTQGMLISDIPSEHKLSEANPSYRANIF
;
A
#
# COMPACT_ATOMS: atom_id res chain seq x y z
N MET A 1 20.60 42.00 7.19
CA MET A 1 21.11 40.62 7.26
C MET A 1 20.05 39.54 7.59
N SER A 2 18.86 39.86 8.06
CA SER A 2 17.81 38.90 8.47
C SER A 2 17.10 38.16 7.31
N ASN A 3 16.89 38.80 6.16
CA ASN A 3 16.06 38.22 5.08
C ASN A 3 16.74 37.07 4.31
N THR A 4 18.07 37.06 4.24
CA THR A 4 18.83 36.03 3.51
C THR A 4 18.83 34.68 4.25
N VAL A 5 18.77 34.68 5.57
CA VAL A 5 18.75 33.47 6.40
C VAL A 5 17.39 32.78 6.32
N LEU A 6 16.30 33.54 6.29
CA LEU A 6 14.93 33.01 6.19
C LEU A 6 14.67 32.35 4.81
N VAL A 7 15.16 32.96 3.72
CA VAL A 7 15.02 32.42 2.37
C VAL A 7 15.84 31.14 2.17
N ALA A 8 17.04 31.06 2.79
CA ALA A 8 17.90 29.87 2.74
C ALA A 8 17.30 28.70 3.53
N SER A 9 16.63 28.97 4.66
CA SER A 9 15.97 27.95 5.48
C SER A 9 14.74 27.35 4.77
N ASP A 10 13.94 28.20 4.12
CA ASP A 10 12.74 27.75 3.37
C ASP A 10 13.12 26.88 2.15
N SER A 11 14.22 27.19 1.47
CA SER A 11 14.71 26.41 0.36
C SER A 11 15.26 25.02 0.79
N ARG A 12 15.90 24.94 1.97
CA ARG A 12 16.38 23.66 2.53
C ARG A 12 15.23 22.78 2.99
N LEU A 13 14.22 23.36 3.64
CA LEU A 13 13.03 22.64 4.10
C LEU A 13 12.25 22.08 2.90
N LYS A 14 12.08 22.84 1.83
CA LYS A 14 11.43 22.39 0.58
C LYS A 14 12.21 21.25 -0.09
N ARG A 15 13.55 21.33 -0.11
CA ARG A 15 14.40 20.25 -0.63
C ARG A 15 14.30 18.98 0.21
N PHE A 16 14.32 19.11 1.53
CA PHE A 16 14.17 17.97 2.45
C PHE A 16 12.81 17.30 2.29
N ASN A 17 11.72 18.07 2.29
CA ASN A 17 10.37 17.56 2.09
C ASN A 17 10.23 16.82 0.75
N ARG A 18 10.81 17.38 -0.32
CA ARG A 18 10.80 16.75 -1.64
C ARG A 18 11.58 15.43 -1.64
N ALA A 19 12.77 15.40 -1.06
CA ALA A 19 13.58 14.19 -0.96
C ALA A 19 12.90 13.10 -0.10
N SER A 20 12.24 13.49 1.00
CA SER A 20 11.48 12.58 1.84
C SER A 20 10.29 11.97 1.09
N VAL A 21 9.54 12.78 0.35
CA VAL A 21 8.42 12.28 -0.48
C VAL A 21 8.92 11.38 -1.60
N GLU A 22 10.04 11.71 -2.24
CA GLU A 22 10.65 10.86 -3.27
C GLU A 22 11.10 9.51 -2.69
N LEU A 23 11.70 9.50 -1.50
CA LEU A 23 12.10 8.27 -0.81
C LEU A 23 10.88 7.43 -0.45
N LEU A 24 9.88 8.03 0.22
CA LEU A 24 8.65 7.35 0.63
C LEU A 24 7.83 6.83 -0.56
N SER A 25 7.86 7.51 -1.70
CA SER A 25 7.21 7.06 -2.93
C SER A 25 8.05 6.10 -3.77
N SER A 26 9.22 5.69 -3.26
CA SER A 26 10.12 4.76 -3.95
C SER A 26 9.62 3.33 -3.83
N MET A 27 9.50 2.65 -4.96
CA MET A 27 9.13 1.23 -5.01
C MET A 27 10.13 0.34 -4.25
N ARG A 28 11.42 0.70 -4.28
CA ARG A 28 12.47 -0.05 -3.56
C ARG A 28 12.28 0.05 -2.05
N PHE A 29 11.92 1.22 -1.55
CA PHE A 29 11.67 1.45 -0.14
C PHE A 29 10.45 0.66 0.35
N ALA A 30 9.34 0.68 -0.40
CA ALA A 30 8.15 -0.12 -0.08
C ALA A 30 8.45 -1.63 -0.04
N ILE A 31 9.25 -2.15 -0.99
CA ILE A 31 9.66 -3.56 -1.03
C ILE A 31 10.52 -3.91 0.20
N ALA A 32 11.47 -3.05 0.57
CA ALA A 32 12.29 -3.27 1.76
C ALA A 32 11.45 -3.33 3.04
N LEU A 33 10.53 -2.39 3.23
CA LEU A 33 9.61 -2.40 4.37
C LEU A 33 8.74 -3.66 4.40
N LEU A 34 8.19 -4.05 3.24
CA LEU A 34 7.38 -5.25 3.12
C LEU A 34 8.18 -6.51 3.49
N THR A 35 9.43 -6.59 3.05
CA THR A 35 10.32 -7.71 3.39
C THR A 35 10.59 -7.78 4.89
N ILE A 36 10.86 -6.65 5.54
CA ILE A 36 11.09 -6.60 7.00
C ILE A 36 9.83 -7.03 7.75
N ILE A 37 8.66 -6.51 7.37
CA ILE A 37 7.38 -6.89 7.99
C ILE A 37 7.10 -8.38 7.80
N SER A 38 7.39 -8.93 6.60
CA SER A 38 7.19 -10.35 6.33
C SER A 38 8.07 -11.22 7.24
N ILE A 39 9.33 -10.87 7.42
CA ILE A 39 10.23 -11.58 8.33
C ILE A 39 9.74 -11.48 9.78
N ALA A 40 9.36 -10.28 10.22
CA ALA A 40 8.82 -10.05 11.56
C ALA A 40 7.53 -10.86 11.79
N SER A 41 6.65 -10.93 10.78
CA SER A 41 5.41 -11.71 10.84
C SER A 41 5.67 -13.23 10.92
N ILE A 42 6.68 -13.73 10.23
CA ILE A 42 7.09 -15.14 10.35
C ILE A 42 7.53 -15.43 11.80
N ILE A 43 8.36 -14.57 12.38
CA ILE A 43 8.81 -14.70 13.77
C ILE A 43 7.60 -14.65 14.72
N GLY A 44 6.71 -13.67 14.53
CA GLY A 44 5.50 -13.51 15.34
C GLY A 44 4.50 -14.68 15.21
N THR A 45 4.55 -15.42 14.11
CA THR A 45 3.72 -16.62 13.92
C THR A 45 4.33 -17.86 14.58
N VAL A 46 5.66 -17.98 14.57
CA VAL A 46 6.38 -19.12 15.15
C VAL A 46 6.42 -19.03 16.68
N ILE A 47 6.64 -17.84 17.22
CA ILE A 47 6.64 -17.61 18.67
C ILE A 47 5.19 -17.36 19.11
N LYS A 48 4.70 -18.14 20.09
CA LYS A 48 3.39 -17.88 20.69
C LYS A 48 3.37 -16.45 21.23
N GLN A 49 2.33 -15.71 20.94
CA GLN A 49 2.20 -14.30 21.33
C GLN A 49 1.35 -14.18 22.60
N GLY A 50 1.74 -13.25 23.50
CA GLY A 50 0.92 -12.89 24.66
C GLY A 50 0.85 -13.95 25.78
N GLU A 51 1.76 -14.91 25.81
CA GLU A 51 1.86 -15.88 26.91
C GLU A 51 2.50 -15.25 28.16
N PRO A 52 2.25 -15.80 29.36
CA PRO A 52 2.97 -15.41 30.58
C PRO A 52 4.49 -15.56 30.41
N TYR A 53 5.26 -14.60 30.92
CA TYR A 53 6.72 -14.58 30.76
C TYR A 53 7.42 -15.86 31.25
N THR A 54 6.90 -16.50 32.30
CA THR A 54 7.42 -17.77 32.86
C THR A 54 7.41 -18.89 31.80
N ASN A 55 6.44 -18.91 30.90
CA ASN A 55 6.35 -19.94 29.86
C ASN A 55 7.50 -19.76 28.84
N TYR A 56 7.85 -18.52 28.51
CA TYR A 56 9.00 -18.25 27.64
C TYR A 56 10.33 -18.58 28.28
N VAL A 57 10.50 -18.31 29.58
CA VAL A 57 11.70 -18.70 30.33
C VAL A 57 11.86 -20.21 30.32
N ASN A 58 10.76 -20.97 30.53
CA ASN A 58 10.79 -22.41 30.51
C ASN A 58 11.11 -23.00 29.12
N GLN A 59 10.68 -22.30 28.05
CA GLN A 59 10.86 -22.75 26.66
C GLN A 59 12.24 -22.40 26.10
N PHE A 60 12.71 -21.18 26.32
CA PHE A 60 13.91 -20.63 25.70
C PHE A 60 15.10 -20.47 26.66
N GLY A 61 14.84 -20.64 27.96
CA GLY A 61 15.79 -20.32 29.00
C GLY A 61 15.85 -18.83 29.35
N PRO A 62 16.36 -18.45 30.53
CA PRO A 62 16.30 -17.08 31.04
C PRO A 62 17.04 -16.08 30.15
N PHE A 63 18.20 -16.46 29.62
CA PHE A 63 19.02 -15.59 28.77
C PHE A 63 18.30 -15.18 27.47
N TRP A 64 17.78 -16.16 26.74
CA TRP A 64 17.10 -15.88 25.45
C TRP A 64 15.74 -15.23 25.66
N ALA A 65 15.01 -15.61 26.74
CA ALA A 65 13.74 -14.98 27.06
C ALA A 65 13.90 -13.48 27.33
N GLU A 66 14.97 -13.06 28.01
CA GLU A 66 15.24 -11.66 28.25
C GLU A 66 15.55 -10.87 26.97
N ILE A 67 16.38 -11.43 26.08
CA ILE A 67 16.70 -10.82 24.79
C ILE A 67 15.43 -10.68 23.93
N PHE A 68 14.64 -11.73 23.82
CA PHE A 68 13.42 -11.73 22.99
C PHE A 68 12.36 -10.77 23.55
N ASN A 69 12.25 -10.67 24.87
CA ASN A 69 11.37 -9.70 25.51
C ASN A 69 11.84 -8.26 25.24
N GLY A 70 13.14 -7.98 25.36
CA GLY A 70 13.71 -6.66 25.05
C GLY A 70 13.49 -6.23 23.60
N LEU A 71 13.48 -7.19 22.66
CA LEU A 71 13.16 -6.96 21.24
C LEU A 71 11.64 -6.89 20.98
N GLY A 72 10.79 -7.22 21.97
CA GLY A 72 9.34 -7.24 21.80
C GLY A 72 8.83 -8.42 20.97
N LEU A 73 9.59 -9.52 20.89
CA LEU A 73 9.22 -10.68 20.05
C LEU A 73 8.06 -11.50 20.62
N PHE A 74 7.73 -11.33 21.90
CA PHE A 74 6.57 -11.98 22.53
C PHE A 74 5.25 -11.26 22.27
N ALA A 75 5.34 -10.04 21.69
CA ALA A 75 4.20 -9.22 21.28
C ALA A 75 4.55 -8.43 20.01
N VAL A 76 5.00 -9.13 18.96
CA VAL A 76 5.53 -8.54 17.72
C VAL A 76 4.53 -7.58 17.10
N TYR A 77 3.27 -7.99 16.98
CA TYR A 77 2.23 -7.22 16.27
C TYR A 77 1.84 -5.92 16.99
N THR A 78 2.11 -5.82 18.30
CA THR A 78 1.90 -4.62 19.10
C THR A 78 3.19 -3.89 19.45
N ALA A 79 4.35 -4.39 19.03
CA ALA A 79 5.63 -3.75 19.23
C ALA A 79 5.70 -2.40 18.51
N TRP A 80 6.21 -1.36 19.19
CA TRP A 80 6.26 0.00 18.65
C TRP A 80 7.01 0.11 17.32
N TRP A 81 8.11 -0.65 17.16
CA TRP A 81 8.91 -0.66 15.93
C TRP A 81 8.15 -1.32 14.76
N PHE A 82 7.37 -2.40 15.04
CA PHE A 82 6.54 -3.05 14.04
C PHE A 82 5.44 -2.13 13.54
N LEU A 83 4.72 -1.48 14.45
CA LEU A 83 3.68 -0.51 14.12
C LEU A 83 4.23 0.69 13.36
N LEU A 84 5.43 1.14 13.71
CA LEU A 84 6.11 2.25 13.02
C LEU A 84 6.45 1.84 11.57
N ILE A 85 7.04 0.66 11.36
CA ILE A 85 7.34 0.15 10.01
C ILE A 85 6.06 -0.05 9.21
N LEU A 86 5.01 -0.57 9.83
CA LEU A 86 3.69 -0.75 9.22
C LEU A 86 3.08 0.60 8.80
N ALA A 87 3.17 1.63 9.64
CA ALA A 87 2.74 2.98 9.30
C ALA A 87 3.51 3.56 8.11
N PHE A 88 4.82 3.41 8.09
CA PHE A 88 5.63 3.81 6.93
C PHE A 88 5.25 3.04 5.66
N LEU A 89 4.95 1.76 5.77
CA LEU A 89 4.48 0.96 4.64
C LEU A 89 3.15 1.48 4.09
N VAL A 90 2.18 1.75 4.96
CA VAL A 90 0.89 2.35 4.56
C VAL A 90 1.10 3.64 3.79
N VAL A 91 1.91 4.55 4.33
CA VAL A 91 2.21 5.84 3.68
C VAL A 91 2.90 5.61 2.33
N SER A 92 3.93 4.76 2.28
CA SER A 92 4.70 4.47 1.08
C SER A 92 3.85 3.87 -0.04
N VAL A 93 3.05 2.84 0.27
CA VAL A 93 2.17 2.20 -0.72
C VAL A 93 1.06 3.14 -1.16
N SER A 94 0.49 3.94 -0.25
CA SER A 94 -0.51 4.96 -0.59
C SER A 94 0.04 5.98 -1.58
N PHE A 95 1.24 6.50 -1.37
CA PHE A 95 1.89 7.40 -2.34
C PHE A 95 2.16 6.70 -3.67
N CYS A 96 2.56 5.44 -3.67
CA CYS A 96 2.74 4.67 -4.90
C CYS A 96 1.43 4.53 -5.69
N VAL A 97 0.33 4.23 -5.01
CA VAL A 97 -1.00 4.13 -5.65
C VAL A 97 -1.43 5.49 -6.19
N LEU A 98 -1.41 6.54 -5.37
CA LEU A 98 -1.83 7.88 -5.76
C LEU A 98 -1.03 8.42 -6.95
N ARG A 99 0.24 8.09 -7.04
CA ARG A 99 1.12 8.52 -8.15
C ARG A 99 0.89 7.75 -9.44
N ASN A 100 0.65 6.44 -9.35
CA ASN A 100 0.59 5.55 -10.51
C ASN A 100 -0.85 5.30 -11.00
N ALA A 101 -1.85 5.29 -10.11
CA ALA A 101 -3.24 5.04 -10.49
C ALA A 101 -3.76 6.02 -11.56
N PRO A 102 -3.56 7.34 -11.47
CA PRO A 102 -4.03 8.28 -12.50
C PRO A 102 -3.43 7.98 -13.88
N LYS A 103 -2.13 7.62 -13.93
CA LYS A 103 -1.44 7.27 -15.18
C LYS A 103 -2.02 6.00 -15.79
N MET A 104 -2.23 4.97 -14.97
CA MET A 104 -2.82 3.71 -15.42
C MET A 104 -4.26 3.89 -15.90
N LEU A 105 -5.08 4.70 -15.20
CA LEU A 105 -6.42 5.03 -15.62
C LEU A 105 -6.45 5.81 -16.94
N ALA A 106 -5.54 6.77 -17.12
CA ALA A 106 -5.38 7.47 -18.38
C ALA A 106 -4.99 6.53 -19.52
N GLU A 107 -4.07 5.59 -19.28
CA GLU A 107 -3.65 4.60 -20.27
C GLU A 107 -4.76 3.58 -20.63
N ILE A 108 -5.63 3.22 -19.68
CA ILE A 108 -6.81 2.37 -19.97
C ILE A 108 -7.72 3.06 -20.99
N ARG A 109 -7.89 4.38 -20.86
CA ARG A 109 -8.77 5.19 -21.72
C ARG A 109 -8.10 5.63 -23.01
N ALA A 110 -6.79 5.85 -22.99
CA ALA A 110 -6.04 6.39 -24.12
C ALA A 110 -6.02 5.43 -25.32
N TRP A 111 -6.04 6.06 -26.49
CA TRP A 111 -5.76 5.43 -27.78
C TRP A 111 -4.50 6.07 -28.36
N LYS A 112 -3.56 5.26 -28.83
CA LYS A 112 -2.33 5.75 -29.49
C LYS A 112 -2.65 6.06 -30.97
N GLU A 113 -3.28 7.20 -31.22
CA GLU A 113 -3.77 7.59 -32.55
C GLU A 113 -2.67 8.08 -33.47
N HIS A 114 -1.63 8.67 -32.92
CA HIS A 114 -0.51 9.24 -33.67
C HIS A 114 0.68 8.28 -33.70
N VAL A 115 0.64 7.35 -34.65
CA VAL A 115 1.76 6.43 -34.90
C VAL A 115 2.25 6.67 -36.33
N HIS A 116 3.54 6.97 -36.47
CA HIS A 116 4.18 7.09 -37.79
C HIS A 116 4.46 5.71 -38.38
N GLU A 117 4.38 5.58 -39.73
CA GLU A 117 4.68 4.32 -40.42
C GLU A 117 6.05 3.75 -40.10
N GLY A 118 7.08 4.60 -40.01
CA GLY A 118 8.42 4.18 -39.60
C GLY A 118 8.45 3.58 -38.20
N GLY A 119 7.57 4.03 -37.28
CA GLY A 119 7.41 3.45 -35.97
C GLY A 119 6.75 2.07 -36.01
N LEU A 120 5.79 1.85 -36.91
CA LEU A 120 5.16 0.54 -37.11
C LEU A 120 6.14 -0.48 -37.69
N ARG A 121 6.95 -0.08 -38.68
CA ARG A 121 8.00 -0.93 -39.27
C ARG A 121 9.11 -1.29 -38.31
N ALA A 122 9.38 -0.43 -37.32
CA ALA A 122 10.35 -0.68 -36.26
C ALA A 122 9.87 -1.67 -35.18
N LEU A 123 8.59 -2.05 -35.17
CA LEU A 123 8.06 -3.03 -34.23
C LEU A 123 8.60 -4.42 -34.54
N HIS A 124 8.95 -5.18 -33.51
CA HIS A 124 9.46 -6.55 -33.66
C HIS A 124 8.47 -7.49 -34.35
N HIS A 125 7.17 -7.27 -34.15
CA HIS A 125 6.09 -7.99 -34.81
C HIS A 125 5.33 -7.03 -35.73
N HIS A 126 5.71 -6.98 -37.00
CA HIS A 126 5.01 -6.24 -38.04
C HIS A 126 4.85 -7.13 -39.27
N PHE A 127 3.74 -6.93 -40.01
CA PHE A 127 3.48 -7.57 -41.27
C PHE A 127 3.00 -6.55 -42.27
N GLU A 128 3.47 -6.68 -43.50
CA GLU A 128 3.00 -5.92 -44.65
C GLU A 128 2.36 -6.89 -45.66
N PHE A 129 1.16 -6.57 -46.08
CA PHE A 129 0.46 -7.37 -47.11
C PHE A 129 -0.36 -6.47 -48.04
N SER A 130 -0.52 -6.88 -49.28
CA SER A 130 -1.36 -6.20 -50.26
C SER A 130 -2.80 -6.68 -50.17
N THR A 131 -3.74 -5.75 -50.13
CA THR A 131 -5.19 -6.02 -50.10
C THR A 131 -5.83 -6.14 -51.49
N GLY A 132 -5.01 -6.09 -52.54
CA GLY A 132 -5.50 -6.12 -53.93
C GLY A 132 -6.37 -4.89 -54.28
N ASN A 133 -7.56 -5.12 -54.85
CA ASN A 133 -8.44 -4.03 -55.29
C ASN A 133 -9.42 -3.51 -54.23
N LEU A 134 -9.22 -3.84 -52.94
CA LEU A 134 -10.05 -3.32 -51.85
C LEU A 134 -9.69 -1.88 -51.56
N SER A 135 -10.68 -1.01 -51.37
CA SER A 135 -10.44 0.33 -50.84
C SER A 135 -9.94 0.24 -49.40
N HIS A 136 -9.13 1.24 -48.97
CA HIS A 136 -8.59 1.29 -47.60
C HIS A 136 -9.69 1.28 -46.54
N GLU A 137 -10.86 1.85 -46.81
CA GLU A 137 -12.01 1.87 -45.89
C GLU A 137 -12.64 0.50 -45.78
N ALA A 138 -12.84 -0.20 -46.89
CA ALA A 138 -13.41 -1.55 -46.90
C ALA A 138 -12.49 -2.56 -46.20
N ALA A 139 -11.18 -2.45 -46.43
CA ALA A 139 -10.18 -3.25 -45.75
C ALA A 139 -10.17 -2.98 -44.23
N ALA A 140 -10.17 -1.70 -43.82
CA ALA A 140 -10.21 -1.29 -42.42
C ALA A 140 -11.47 -1.79 -41.71
N SER A 141 -12.63 -1.66 -42.34
CA SER A 141 -13.92 -2.15 -41.82
C SER A 141 -13.92 -3.67 -41.60
N LYS A 142 -13.39 -4.43 -42.57
CA LYS A 142 -13.29 -5.89 -42.46
C LYS A 142 -12.37 -6.31 -41.30
N ILE A 143 -11.21 -5.67 -41.17
CA ILE A 143 -10.26 -5.92 -40.07
C ILE A 143 -10.88 -5.53 -38.72
N ALA A 144 -11.52 -4.35 -38.64
CA ALA A 144 -12.18 -3.88 -37.43
C ALA A 144 -13.27 -4.87 -36.96
N ASN A 145 -14.10 -5.33 -37.85
CA ASN A 145 -15.15 -6.31 -37.55
C ASN A 145 -14.57 -7.65 -37.06
N GLN A 146 -13.49 -8.11 -37.67
CA GLN A 146 -12.83 -9.35 -37.24
C GLN A 146 -12.23 -9.21 -35.85
N LEU A 147 -11.52 -8.12 -35.59
CA LEU A 147 -10.94 -7.86 -34.27
C LEU A 147 -12.01 -7.69 -33.18
N ALA A 148 -13.13 -7.05 -33.50
CA ALA A 148 -14.27 -6.93 -32.59
C ALA A 148 -14.86 -8.27 -32.19
N LYS A 149 -15.01 -9.21 -33.17
CA LYS A 149 -15.47 -10.59 -32.91
C LYS A 149 -14.53 -11.36 -31.99
N GLU A 150 -13.23 -11.08 -32.05
CA GLU A 150 -12.22 -11.66 -31.17
C GLU A 150 -12.12 -11.00 -29.77
N GLY A 151 -13.01 -10.04 -29.50
CA GLY A 151 -13.10 -9.38 -28.19
C GLY A 151 -12.10 -8.23 -27.99
N TYR A 152 -11.59 -7.65 -29.07
CA TYR A 152 -10.83 -6.40 -29.00
C TYR A 152 -11.76 -5.19 -28.95
N SER A 153 -11.41 -4.19 -28.18
CA SER A 153 -11.98 -2.84 -28.33
C SER A 153 -11.33 -2.20 -29.55
N VAL A 154 -12.13 -1.75 -30.50
CA VAL A 154 -11.64 -1.26 -31.79
C VAL A 154 -12.03 0.20 -31.96
N LYS A 155 -11.10 1.00 -32.51
CA LYS A 155 -11.31 2.38 -32.95
C LYS A 155 -10.78 2.51 -34.37
N THR A 156 -11.64 2.94 -35.31
CA THR A 156 -11.26 3.18 -36.71
C THR A 156 -11.16 4.69 -36.94
N LEU A 157 -10.06 5.09 -37.54
CA LEU A 157 -9.81 6.45 -37.99
C LEU A 157 -9.67 6.44 -39.51
N VAL A 158 -10.59 7.10 -40.20
CA VAL A 158 -10.59 7.23 -41.66
C VAL A 158 -10.13 8.61 -42.03
N SER A 159 -9.18 8.68 -42.95
CA SER A 159 -8.68 9.92 -43.58
C SER A 159 -8.80 9.78 -45.07
N GLU A 160 -8.64 10.86 -45.84
CA GLU A 160 -8.82 10.86 -47.32
C GLU A 160 -7.91 9.81 -48.03
N ASP A 161 -6.67 9.68 -47.58
CA ASP A 161 -5.67 8.79 -48.23
C ASP A 161 -5.39 7.50 -47.46
N SER A 162 -5.89 7.33 -46.22
CA SER A 162 -5.56 6.18 -45.42
C SER A 162 -6.60 5.92 -44.32
N SER A 163 -6.70 4.64 -43.95
CA SER A 163 -7.50 4.24 -42.79
C SER A 163 -6.63 3.56 -41.75
N ARG A 164 -6.85 3.85 -40.49
CA ARG A 164 -6.17 3.24 -39.36
C ARG A 164 -7.15 2.50 -38.47
N VAL A 165 -6.82 1.26 -38.14
CA VAL A 165 -7.57 0.47 -37.19
C VAL A 165 -6.71 0.28 -35.95
N LEU A 166 -7.19 0.81 -34.83
CA LEU A 166 -6.56 0.64 -33.52
C LEU A 166 -7.35 -0.37 -32.73
N ALA A 167 -6.67 -1.36 -32.21
CA ALA A 167 -7.30 -2.40 -31.40
C ALA A 167 -6.55 -2.57 -30.08
N LYS A 168 -7.30 -2.73 -28.98
CA LYS A 168 -6.73 -3.02 -27.66
C LYS A 168 -7.53 -4.09 -26.95
N LYS A 169 -6.82 -4.99 -26.24
CA LYS A 169 -7.41 -6.05 -25.44
C LYS A 169 -6.67 -6.15 -24.10
N GLY A 170 -7.38 -6.51 -23.05
CA GLY A 170 -6.76 -6.71 -21.73
C GLY A 170 -6.41 -5.42 -20.98
N ALA A 171 -6.80 -4.24 -21.44
CA ALA A 171 -6.54 -2.97 -20.74
C ALA A 171 -7.10 -2.95 -19.29
N ALA A 172 -8.15 -3.72 -19.02
CA ALA A 172 -8.75 -3.87 -17.71
C ALA A 172 -7.82 -4.57 -16.69
N SER A 173 -6.80 -5.31 -17.13
CA SER A 173 -5.83 -5.95 -16.21
C SER A 173 -5.08 -4.94 -15.31
N LYS A 174 -4.96 -3.69 -15.76
CA LYS A 174 -4.37 -2.60 -14.97
C LYS A 174 -5.16 -2.26 -13.70
N TRP A 175 -6.46 -2.55 -13.66
CA TRP A 175 -7.27 -2.45 -12.44
C TRP A 175 -6.76 -3.41 -11.35
N GLY A 176 -6.24 -4.59 -11.74
CA GLY A 176 -5.66 -5.54 -10.80
C GLY A 176 -4.54 -4.94 -9.96
N TYR A 177 -3.68 -4.12 -10.56
CA TYR A 177 -2.64 -3.39 -9.82
C TYR A 177 -3.24 -2.43 -8.78
N ILE A 178 -4.23 -1.63 -9.18
CA ILE A 178 -4.86 -0.65 -8.28
C ILE A 178 -5.54 -1.35 -7.11
N PHE A 179 -6.33 -2.40 -7.39
CA PHE A 179 -7.04 -3.15 -6.34
C PHE A 179 -6.08 -3.89 -5.41
N ALA A 180 -5.05 -4.56 -5.95
CA ALA A 180 -4.09 -5.29 -5.13
C ALA A 180 -3.34 -4.35 -4.16
N HIS A 181 -2.85 -3.21 -4.63
CA HIS A 181 -2.13 -2.26 -3.78
C HIS A 181 -3.06 -1.54 -2.80
N SER A 182 -4.29 -1.22 -3.20
CA SER A 182 -5.29 -0.66 -2.27
C SER A 182 -5.69 -1.67 -1.19
N ALA A 183 -5.78 -2.96 -1.52
CA ALA A 183 -6.05 -4.01 -0.54
C ALA A 183 -4.92 -4.12 0.50
N ILE A 184 -3.66 -4.04 0.07
CA ILE A 184 -2.52 -4.01 0.99
C ILE A 184 -2.63 -2.83 1.96
N VAL A 185 -2.96 -1.63 1.47
CA VAL A 185 -3.16 -0.45 2.32
C VAL A 185 -4.27 -0.69 3.34
N LEU A 186 -5.41 -1.24 2.92
CA LEU A 186 -6.54 -1.52 3.81
C LEU A 186 -6.19 -2.57 4.88
N ILE A 187 -5.50 -3.64 4.50
CA ILE A 187 -5.05 -4.68 5.44
C ILE A 187 -4.07 -4.09 6.47
N CYS A 188 -3.10 -3.30 6.01
CA CYS A 188 -2.13 -2.66 6.89
C CYS A 188 -2.78 -1.62 7.82
N LEU A 189 -3.77 -0.87 7.36
CA LEU A 189 -4.56 0.03 8.20
C LEU A 189 -5.34 -0.75 9.25
N GLY A 190 -5.95 -1.89 8.88
CA GLY A 190 -6.59 -2.79 9.84
C GLY A 190 -5.62 -3.25 10.93
N GLY A 191 -4.42 -3.69 10.55
CA GLY A 191 -3.37 -4.09 11.49
C GLY A 191 -2.88 -2.95 12.39
N LEU A 192 -2.81 -1.72 11.89
CA LEU A 192 -2.50 -0.54 12.71
C LEU A 192 -3.58 -0.27 13.75
N LEU A 193 -4.84 -0.40 13.38
CA LEU A 193 -5.96 -0.18 14.30
C LEU A 193 -6.04 -1.28 15.37
N ASP A 194 -5.77 -2.52 14.98
CA ASP A 194 -5.73 -3.69 15.88
C ASP A 194 -4.54 -3.64 16.85
N GLY A 195 -3.48 -2.92 16.50
CA GLY A 195 -2.27 -2.73 17.31
C GLY A 195 -2.43 -1.85 18.56
N ASP A 196 -3.64 -1.68 19.07
CA ASP A 196 -3.98 -0.88 20.27
C ASP A 196 -3.55 0.59 20.21
N LEU A 197 -3.35 1.14 19.01
CA LEU A 197 -2.95 2.55 18.85
C LEU A 197 -3.92 3.52 19.51
N PHE A 198 -5.22 3.22 19.44
CA PHE A 198 -6.25 4.05 20.06
C PHE A 198 -6.16 4.01 21.58
N THR A 199 -6.00 2.83 22.14
CA THR A 199 -5.81 2.62 23.59
C THR A 199 -4.53 3.29 24.09
N ARG A 200 -3.41 3.09 23.37
CA ARG A 200 -2.14 3.75 23.69
C ARG A 200 -2.23 5.26 23.58
N GLY A 201 -2.95 5.78 22.59
CA GLY A 201 -3.23 7.21 22.47
C GLY A 201 -4.00 7.77 23.66
N GLN A 202 -4.98 7.05 24.16
CA GLN A 202 -5.73 7.44 25.36
C GLN A 202 -4.85 7.41 26.64
N ILE A 203 -3.92 6.44 26.73
CA ILE A 203 -2.95 6.37 27.83
C ILE A 203 -1.97 7.55 27.76
N TRP A 204 -1.43 7.87 26.59
CA TRP A 204 -0.41 8.91 26.44
C TRP A 204 -0.97 10.34 26.51
N PHE A 205 -2.15 10.58 25.94
CA PHE A 205 -2.72 11.91 25.80
C PHE A 205 -3.98 12.13 26.64
N GLY A 206 -4.66 11.03 27.02
CA GLY A 206 -5.95 11.08 27.71
C GLY A 206 -5.88 10.92 29.24
N GLY A 207 -4.69 10.81 29.83
CA GLY A 207 -4.51 10.62 31.27
C GLY A 207 -5.07 9.29 31.82
N LYS A 208 -5.30 8.29 30.94
CA LYS A 208 -5.75 6.96 31.33
C LYS A 208 -4.55 6.12 31.77
N SER A 209 -4.73 5.29 32.77
CA SER A 209 -3.72 4.34 33.25
C SER A 209 -4.25 2.92 33.28
N VAL A 210 -3.35 1.95 33.16
CA VAL A 210 -3.66 0.52 33.27
C VAL A 210 -3.91 0.20 34.74
N LEU A 211 -4.93 -0.62 35.03
CA LEU A 211 -5.20 -1.09 36.39
C LEU A 211 -4.03 -1.94 36.90
N PRO A 212 -3.53 -1.69 38.11
CA PRO A 212 -2.52 -2.53 38.70
C PRO A 212 -3.08 -3.94 39.00
N GLU A 213 -2.22 -4.97 38.92
CA GLU A 213 -2.58 -6.38 39.14
C GLU A 213 -3.25 -6.64 40.50
N SER A 214 -3.01 -5.78 41.51
CA SER A 214 -3.63 -5.85 42.84
C SER A 214 -5.15 -5.63 42.84
N THR A 215 -5.74 -5.21 41.70
CA THR A 215 -7.18 -4.91 41.58
C THR A 215 -7.99 -6.10 41.06
N GLN A 216 -7.41 -7.28 40.95
CA GLN A 216 -8.12 -8.51 40.57
C GLN A 216 -9.27 -8.80 41.56
N GLY A 217 -10.48 -8.95 41.03
CA GLY A 217 -11.68 -9.21 41.81
C GLY A 217 -12.51 -7.96 42.12
N MET A 218 -12.14 -6.77 41.69
CA MET A 218 -12.93 -5.55 41.78
C MET A 218 -14.12 -5.59 40.79
N LEU A 219 -15.29 -5.10 41.21
CA LEU A 219 -16.39 -4.93 40.26
C LEU A 219 -16.07 -3.80 39.27
N ILE A 220 -16.49 -3.97 38.03
CA ILE A 220 -16.26 -2.98 36.95
C ILE A 220 -16.84 -1.61 37.30
N SER A 221 -17.93 -1.58 38.08
CA SER A 221 -18.53 -0.36 38.61
C SER A 221 -17.61 0.44 39.52
N ASP A 222 -16.76 -0.24 40.26
CA ASP A 222 -15.93 0.35 41.32
C ASP A 222 -14.56 0.81 40.82
N ILE A 223 -14.26 0.57 39.54
CA ILE A 223 -13.02 0.99 38.90
C ILE A 223 -13.03 2.52 38.74
N PRO A 224 -12.01 3.25 39.21
CA PRO A 224 -11.89 4.68 39.01
C PRO A 224 -11.94 5.08 37.52
N SER A 225 -12.52 6.24 37.24
CA SER A 225 -12.72 6.71 35.86
C SER A 225 -11.40 6.91 35.07
N GLU A 226 -10.29 7.16 35.78
CA GLU A 226 -8.95 7.27 35.17
C GLU A 226 -8.42 5.97 34.57
N HIS A 227 -8.92 4.83 35.06
CA HIS A 227 -8.57 3.49 34.56
C HIS A 227 -9.57 2.95 33.53
N LYS A 228 -10.74 3.62 33.36
CA LYS A 228 -11.73 3.21 32.34
C LYS A 228 -11.38 3.81 30.99
N LEU A 229 -11.39 2.96 29.97
CA LEU A 229 -11.32 3.39 28.59
C LEU A 229 -12.68 3.93 28.12
N SER A 230 -12.69 4.74 27.07
CA SER A 230 -13.93 5.20 26.46
C SER A 230 -14.75 4.02 25.91
N GLU A 231 -16.06 4.03 26.09
CA GLU A 231 -16.96 3.02 25.52
C GLU A 231 -16.88 2.94 23.99
N ALA A 232 -16.46 4.02 23.33
CA ALA A 232 -16.23 4.05 21.90
C ALA A 232 -14.93 3.34 21.49
N ASN A 233 -14.09 2.90 22.45
CA ASN A 233 -12.88 2.16 22.14
C ASN A 233 -13.20 0.72 21.79
N PRO A 234 -12.84 0.22 20.58
CA PRO A 234 -13.08 -1.17 20.18
C PRO A 234 -12.34 -2.19 21.07
N SER A 235 -11.24 -1.80 21.71
CA SER A 235 -10.46 -2.62 22.64
C SER A 235 -10.96 -2.56 24.09
N TYR A 236 -12.04 -1.85 24.36
CA TYR A 236 -12.58 -1.67 25.72
C TYR A 236 -12.76 -2.98 26.49
N ARG A 237 -13.18 -4.03 25.81
CA ARG A 237 -13.41 -5.36 26.42
C ARG A 237 -12.14 -6.14 26.71
N ALA A 238 -11.04 -5.87 25.99
CA ALA A 238 -9.80 -6.62 26.11
C ALA A 238 -8.91 -6.14 27.28
N ASN A 239 -9.16 -4.95 27.81
CA ASN A 239 -8.31 -4.33 28.84
C ASN A 239 -8.87 -4.48 30.27
N ILE A 240 -9.79 -5.41 30.48
CA ILE A 240 -10.37 -5.74 31.79
C ILE A 240 -9.68 -6.98 32.40
N PHE A 241 -8.56 -7.43 31.83
CA PHE A 241 -7.79 -8.58 32.32
C PHE A 241 -6.54 -8.16 33.04
#